data_77bcfa613b3780e7825620d55cfe5061
#
_entry.id   77bcfa613b3780e7825620d55cfe5061
#
_cell.length_a   1.000
_cell.length_b   1.000
_cell.length_c   1.000
_cell.angle_alpha   90.00
_cell.angle_beta   90.00
_cell.angle_gamma   90.00
#
_symmetry.space_group_name_H-M   'P 1'
#
loop_
_entity.id
_entity.type
_entity.pdbx_description
1 polymer ?
#
loop_
_entity_poly.entity_id
_entity_poly.type
_entity_poly.pdbx_seq_one_letter_code
_entity_poly.pdbx_strand_id
1 'polypeptide(L)'
;MLFTAAIAFVMIASLGQAANLSDQDKKFLASYEKIHAALVADDLTGARAAAMELGDSGTNIAKAKSLQKARSAFETLSGRAKTKIAGQSGYYVAHCPMLNKDWVQTSTTIFNPYGGKEMVGCGEIKK
;
A
#
# COMPACT_ATOMS: atom_id res chain seq x y z
N MET A 1 25.58 5.19 -61.46
CA MET A 1 25.98 5.25 -60.05
C MET A 1 24.71 5.18 -59.20
N LEU A 2 24.42 4.03 -58.68
CA LEU A 2 23.25 3.79 -57.81
C LEU A 2 23.72 3.86 -56.35
N PHE A 3 23.28 4.89 -55.64
CA PHE A 3 23.46 4.97 -54.19
C PHE A 3 22.32 4.25 -53.51
N THR A 4 22.57 3.06 -53.01
CA THR A 4 21.66 2.33 -52.11
C THR A 4 21.84 2.89 -50.71
N ALA A 5 20.89 3.70 -50.26
CA ALA A 5 20.81 4.12 -48.86
C ALA A 5 20.24 2.96 -48.02
N ALA A 6 21.08 2.35 -47.21
CA ALA A 6 20.63 1.38 -46.22
C ALA A 6 19.98 2.12 -45.04
N ILE A 7 18.67 2.05 -44.95
CA ILE A 7 17.94 2.55 -43.78
C ILE A 7 18.09 1.51 -42.67
N ALA A 8 18.95 1.81 -41.71
CA ALA A 8 19.04 1.01 -40.46
C ALA A 8 17.79 1.27 -39.61
N PHE A 9 16.90 0.30 -39.56
CA PHE A 9 15.75 0.34 -38.68
C PHE A 9 16.23 0.01 -37.26
N VAL A 10 16.42 1.05 -36.47
CA VAL A 10 16.72 0.86 -35.01
C VAL A 10 15.42 0.46 -34.35
N MET A 11 15.25 -0.81 -34.08
CA MET A 11 14.20 -1.30 -33.20
C MET A 11 14.54 -0.87 -31.78
N ILE A 12 13.90 0.21 -31.32
CA ILE A 12 13.89 0.54 -29.88
C ILE A 12 12.97 -0.47 -29.24
N ALA A 13 13.52 -1.52 -28.64
CA ALA A 13 12.78 -2.38 -27.76
C ALA A 13 12.41 -1.54 -26.53
N SER A 14 11.17 -1.08 -26.45
CA SER A 14 10.64 -0.52 -25.23
C SER A 14 10.53 -1.67 -24.22
N LEU A 15 11.56 -1.79 -23.36
CA LEU A 15 11.46 -2.58 -22.15
C LEU A 15 10.32 -1.94 -21.35
N GLY A 16 9.20 -2.68 -21.18
CA GLY A 16 8.11 -2.27 -20.32
C GLY A 16 8.61 -2.11 -18.89
N GLN A 17 9.06 -0.91 -18.54
CA GLN A 17 9.35 -0.59 -17.15
C GLN A 17 8.01 -0.47 -16.44
N ALA A 18 7.86 -1.21 -15.30
CA ALA A 18 6.78 -0.92 -14.38
C ALA A 18 6.77 0.59 -14.10
N ALA A 19 5.62 1.24 -14.25
CA ALA A 19 5.50 2.66 -14.00
C ALA A 19 6.03 2.97 -12.60
N ASN A 20 7.01 3.87 -12.49
CA ASN A 20 7.50 4.31 -11.20
C ASN A 20 6.38 5.00 -10.44
N LEU A 21 6.30 4.74 -9.12
CA LEU A 21 5.40 5.47 -8.24
C LEU A 21 5.68 6.97 -8.31
N SER A 22 4.64 7.78 -8.42
CA SER A 22 4.75 9.22 -8.28
C SER A 22 5.22 9.61 -6.88
N ASP A 23 5.78 10.81 -6.72
CA ASP A 23 6.15 11.31 -5.40
C ASP A 23 4.94 11.39 -4.46
N GLN A 24 3.78 11.72 -4.99
CA GLN A 24 2.53 11.76 -4.23
C GLN A 24 2.12 10.35 -3.76
N ASP A 25 2.23 9.34 -4.61
CA ASP A 25 1.93 7.95 -4.22
C ASP A 25 2.93 7.42 -3.20
N LYS A 26 4.22 7.77 -3.33
CA LYS A 26 5.24 7.43 -2.33
C LYS A 26 4.92 8.04 -0.96
N LYS A 27 4.48 9.30 -0.91
CA LYS A 27 4.06 9.95 0.33
C LYS A 27 2.83 9.28 0.94
N PHE A 28 1.85 8.96 0.11
CA PHE A 28 0.67 8.23 0.55
C PHE A 28 1.05 6.88 1.17
N LEU A 29 1.87 6.09 0.49
CA LEU A 29 2.29 4.78 0.96
C LEU A 29 3.14 4.86 2.22
N ALA A 30 3.99 5.88 2.37
CA ALA A 30 4.78 6.09 3.58
C ALA A 30 3.88 6.38 4.79
N SER A 31 2.88 7.23 4.65
CA SER A 31 1.90 7.50 5.72
C SER A 31 1.01 6.29 5.99
N TYR A 32 0.60 5.57 4.95
CA TYR A 32 -0.14 4.32 5.06
C TYR A 32 0.62 3.29 5.90
N GLU A 33 1.93 3.12 5.66
CA GLU A 33 2.77 2.21 6.45
C GLU A 33 2.85 2.60 7.92
N LYS A 34 2.94 3.89 8.22
CA LYS A 34 2.93 4.38 9.61
C LYS A 34 1.61 4.06 10.30
N ILE A 35 0.49 4.24 9.61
CA ILE A 35 -0.83 3.88 10.13
C ILE A 35 -0.92 2.38 10.36
N HIS A 36 -0.47 1.58 9.40
CA HIS A 36 -0.41 0.12 9.50
C HIS A 36 0.36 -0.32 10.73
N ALA A 37 1.57 0.19 10.93
CA ALA A 37 2.40 -0.14 12.09
C ALA A 37 1.74 0.25 13.42
N ALA A 38 1.09 1.41 13.49
CA ALA A 38 0.38 1.85 14.67
C ALA A 38 -0.82 0.96 15.01
N LEU A 39 -1.59 0.56 14.00
CA LEU A 39 -2.74 -0.35 14.21
C LEU A 39 -2.29 -1.75 14.63
N VAL A 40 -1.19 -2.25 14.08
CA VAL A 40 -0.57 -3.52 14.52
C VAL A 40 -0.18 -3.46 16.01
N ALA A 41 0.28 -2.31 16.47
CA ALA A 41 0.72 -2.09 17.86
C ALA A 41 -0.43 -1.68 18.81
N ASP A 42 -1.68 -1.66 18.36
CA ASP A 42 -2.84 -1.14 19.11
C ASP A 42 -2.66 0.33 19.56
N ASP A 43 -1.96 1.12 18.77
CA ASP A 43 -1.63 2.54 19.04
C ASP A 43 -2.57 3.47 18.27
N LEU A 44 -3.69 3.82 18.90
CA LEU A 44 -4.66 4.74 18.30
C LEU A 44 -4.07 6.14 18.10
N THR A 45 -3.33 6.65 19.07
CA THR A 45 -2.71 7.99 19.00
C THR A 45 -1.73 8.08 17.82
N GLY A 46 -0.88 7.07 17.66
CA GLY A 46 0.05 6.98 16.53
C GLY A 46 -0.66 6.87 15.18
N ALA A 47 -1.72 6.06 15.11
CA ALA A 47 -2.52 5.92 13.90
C ALA A 47 -3.18 7.25 13.49
N ARG A 48 -3.74 7.98 14.45
CA ARG A 48 -4.36 9.29 14.22
C ARG A 48 -3.33 10.32 13.74
N ALA A 49 -2.18 10.38 14.38
CA ALA A 49 -1.10 11.31 14.01
C ALA A 49 -0.59 11.04 12.60
N ALA A 50 -0.34 9.78 12.25
CA ALA A 50 0.09 9.40 10.91
C ALA A 50 -0.99 9.71 9.84
N ALA A 51 -2.25 9.53 10.18
CA ALA A 51 -3.36 9.81 9.26
C ALA A 51 -3.49 11.31 8.94
N MET A 52 -3.11 12.18 9.86
CA MET A 52 -3.10 13.64 9.60
C MET A 52 -2.17 14.02 8.46
N GLU A 53 -1.11 13.28 8.22
CA GLU A 53 -0.18 13.50 7.11
C GLU A 53 -0.85 13.28 5.73
N LEU A 54 -1.96 12.56 5.68
CA LEU A 54 -2.72 12.28 4.45
C LEU A 54 -3.74 13.38 4.10
N GLY A 55 -3.90 14.40 4.94
CA GLY A 55 -4.93 15.41 4.73
C GLY A 55 -6.33 14.79 4.68
N ASP A 56 -7.13 15.15 3.69
CA ASP A 56 -8.52 14.70 3.56
C ASP A 56 -8.66 13.17 3.49
N SER A 57 -7.70 12.49 2.88
CA SER A 57 -7.71 11.02 2.77
C SER A 57 -7.58 10.32 4.12
N GLY A 58 -6.99 10.96 5.10
CA GLY A 58 -6.77 10.40 6.44
C GLY A 58 -7.79 10.85 7.48
N THR A 59 -8.74 11.71 7.13
CA THR A 59 -9.65 12.38 8.09
C THR A 59 -10.40 11.39 8.97
N ASN A 60 -10.91 10.31 8.42
CA ASN A 60 -11.70 9.34 9.19
C ASN A 60 -10.87 8.61 10.24
N ILE A 61 -9.59 8.34 9.96
CA ILE A 61 -8.68 7.77 10.96
C ILE A 61 -8.24 8.85 11.96
N ALA A 62 -7.88 10.04 11.46
CA ALA A 62 -7.44 11.15 12.31
C ALA A 62 -8.48 11.53 13.37
N LYS A 63 -9.75 11.37 13.07
CA LYS A 63 -10.89 11.64 13.97
C LYS A 63 -11.44 10.40 14.66
N ALA A 64 -10.88 9.23 14.43
CA ALA A 64 -11.38 7.97 15.01
C ALA A 64 -11.27 8.01 16.55
N LYS A 65 -12.34 7.62 17.22
CA LYS A 65 -12.42 7.61 18.68
C LYS A 65 -12.03 6.27 19.29
N SER A 66 -11.81 5.25 18.46
CA SER A 66 -11.43 3.91 18.89
C SER A 66 -10.57 3.23 17.84
N LEU A 67 -9.81 2.22 18.25
CA LEU A 67 -9.06 1.36 17.32
C LEU A 67 -9.99 0.68 16.32
N GLN A 68 -11.17 0.26 16.75
CA GLN A 68 -12.16 -0.36 15.87
C GLN A 68 -12.57 0.58 14.73
N LYS A 69 -12.86 1.84 15.05
CA LYS A 69 -13.22 2.85 14.05
C LYS A 69 -12.05 3.19 13.13
N ALA A 70 -10.84 3.31 13.69
CA ALA A 70 -9.63 3.53 12.91
C ALA A 70 -9.38 2.38 11.92
N ARG A 71 -9.53 1.14 12.35
CA ARG A 71 -9.37 -0.06 11.53
C ARG A 71 -10.42 -0.13 10.42
N SER A 72 -11.66 0.21 10.72
CA SER A 72 -12.73 0.29 9.74
C SER A 72 -12.41 1.31 8.63
N ALA A 73 -11.93 2.48 9.00
CA ALA A 73 -11.51 3.52 8.05
C ALA A 73 -10.25 3.11 7.28
N PHE A 74 -9.34 2.36 7.89
CA PHE A 74 -8.12 1.85 7.27
C PHE A 74 -8.40 0.89 6.11
N GLU A 75 -9.50 0.17 6.15
CA GLU A 75 -9.94 -0.70 5.05
C GLU A 75 -10.10 0.07 3.74
N THR A 76 -10.66 1.26 3.77
CA THR A 76 -10.78 2.14 2.60
C THR A 76 -9.40 2.56 2.09
N LEU A 77 -8.48 2.93 2.98
CA LEU A 77 -7.10 3.26 2.59
C LEU A 77 -6.38 2.06 1.98
N SER A 78 -6.61 0.87 2.52
CA SER A 78 -6.03 -0.37 1.99
C SER A 78 -6.47 -0.64 0.56
N GLY A 79 -7.71 -0.38 0.21
CA GLY A 79 -8.20 -0.45 -1.17
C GLY A 79 -7.45 0.48 -2.11
N ARG A 80 -7.19 1.71 -1.67
CA ARG A 80 -6.41 2.69 -2.43
C ARG A 80 -4.93 2.29 -2.55
N ALA A 81 -4.34 1.81 -1.46
CA ALA A 81 -2.97 1.32 -1.46
C ALA A 81 -2.78 0.17 -2.45
N LYS A 82 -3.70 -0.80 -2.47
CA LYS A 82 -3.68 -1.91 -3.43
C LYS A 82 -3.64 -1.44 -4.88
N THR A 83 -4.42 -0.43 -5.22
CA THR A 83 -4.42 0.15 -6.57
C THR A 83 -3.07 0.80 -6.90
N LYS A 84 -2.49 1.53 -5.95
CA LYS A 84 -1.24 2.26 -6.16
C LYS A 84 -0.03 1.33 -6.33
N ILE A 85 0.00 0.20 -5.64
CA ILE A 85 1.14 -0.73 -5.68
C ILE A 85 1.05 -1.76 -6.81
N ALA A 86 -0.01 -1.77 -7.59
CA ALA A 86 -0.18 -2.70 -8.69
C ALA A 86 1.00 -2.62 -9.66
N GLY A 87 1.65 -3.75 -9.92
CA GLY A 87 2.84 -3.82 -10.76
C GLY A 87 4.14 -3.32 -10.11
N GLN A 88 4.12 -2.93 -8.84
CA GLN A 88 5.31 -2.48 -8.11
C GLN A 88 5.93 -3.64 -7.33
N SER A 89 7.28 -3.72 -7.34
CA SER A 89 8.03 -4.65 -6.50
C SER A 89 8.21 -4.09 -5.09
N GLY A 90 8.42 -4.99 -4.11
CA GLY A 90 8.67 -4.59 -2.72
C GLY A 90 7.41 -4.34 -1.89
N TYR A 91 6.23 -4.50 -2.48
CA TYR A 91 4.94 -4.41 -1.81
C TYR A 91 4.18 -5.72 -1.95
N TYR A 92 3.44 -6.08 -0.93
CA TYR A 92 2.65 -7.30 -0.90
C TYR A 92 1.22 -6.97 -0.48
N VAL A 93 0.26 -7.65 -1.11
CA VAL A 93 -1.12 -7.66 -0.64
C VAL A 93 -1.28 -8.85 0.30
N ALA A 94 -1.70 -8.59 1.51
CA ALA A 94 -2.03 -9.61 2.49
C ALA A 94 -3.54 -9.71 2.68
N HIS A 95 -4.02 -10.88 3.06
CA HIS A 95 -5.43 -11.18 3.29
C HIS A 95 -5.61 -11.97 4.57
N CYS A 96 -6.54 -11.55 5.41
CA CYS A 96 -6.98 -12.32 6.56
C CYS A 96 -8.31 -13.01 6.26
N PRO A 97 -8.34 -14.35 6.11
CA PRO A 97 -9.58 -15.07 5.82
C PRO A 97 -10.64 -14.94 6.91
N MET A 98 -10.23 -14.91 8.18
CA MET A 98 -11.14 -14.79 9.32
C MET A 98 -11.90 -13.46 9.35
N LEU A 99 -11.21 -12.37 9.02
CA LEU A 99 -11.81 -11.04 9.00
C LEU A 99 -12.29 -10.62 7.60
N ASN A 100 -11.90 -11.36 6.58
CA ASN A 100 -12.15 -11.06 5.17
C ASN A 100 -11.71 -9.64 4.81
N LYS A 101 -10.46 -9.32 5.13
CA LYS A 101 -9.87 -8.00 4.91
C LYS A 101 -8.50 -8.10 4.27
N ASP A 102 -8.22 -7.15 3.39
CA ASP A 102 -6.95 -7.00 2.73
C ASP A 102 -6.20 -5.79 3.25
N TRP A 103 -4.89 -5.82 3.16
CA TRP A 103 -4.01 -4.68 3.40
C TRP A 103 -2.74 -4.80 2.56
N VAL A 104 -1.96 -3.75 2.53
CA VAL A 104 -0.66 -3.70 1.87
C VAL A 104 0.44 -3.65 2.92
N GLN A 105 1.50 -4.40 2.72
CA GLN A 105 2.69 -4.36 3.59
C GLN A 105 3.96 -4.58 2.76
N THR A 106 5.10 -4.24 3.33
CA THR A 106 6.41 -4.37 2.67
C THR A 106 7.18 -5.60 3.08
N SER A 107 6.72 -6.33 4.09
CA SER A 107 7.29 -7.59 4.56
C SER A 107 6.48 -8.79 4.05
N THR A 108 7.13 -9.93 3.89
CA THR A 108 6.45 -11.22 3.68
C THR A 108 5.97 -11.86 4.97
N THR A 109 6.45 -11.39 6.12
CA THR A 109 5.92 -11.77 7.43
C THR A 109 4.61 -11.03 7.66
N ILE A 110 3.55 -11.74 8.04
CA ILE A 110 2.23 -11.15 8.24
C ILE A 110 2.20 -10.24 9.47
N PHE A 111 1.73 -9.01 9.26
CA PHE A 111 1.44 -8.02 10.29
C PHE A 111 0.01 -7.52 10.09
N ASN A 112 -0.96 -8.25 10.65
CA ASN A 112 -2.38 -7.93 10.50
C ASN A 112 -2.75 -6.68 11.31
N PRO A 113 -3.23 -5.59 10.66
CA PRO A 113 -3.59 -4.35 11.37
C PRO A 113 -5.02 -4.35 11.92
N TYR A 114 -5.84 -5.34 11.57
CA TYR A 114 -7.28 -5.30 11.84
C TYR A 114 -7.70 -6.05 13.10
N GLY A 115 -6.92 -7.02 13.55
CA GLY A 115 -7.33 -7.95 14.60
C GLY A 115 -6.71 -7.70 15.97
N GLY A 116 -5.87 -6.67 16.12
CA GLY A 116 -5.14 -6.43 17.35
C GLY A 116 -3.94 -7.37 17.55
N LYS A 117 -3.24 -7.21 18.66
CA LYS A 117 -1.99 -7.94 18.93
C LYS A 117 -2.16 -9.46 18.94
N GLU A 118 -3.32 -9.96 19.34
CA GLU A 118 -3.61 -11.40 19.39
C GLU A 118 -3.72 -12.04 18.01
N MET A 119 -4.05 -11.25 16.99
CA MET A 119 -4.24 -11.70 15.60
C MET A 119 -3.16 -11.18 14.65
N VAL A 120 -2.06 -10.67 15.16
CA VAL A 120 -1.03 -10.01 14.34
C VAL A 120 -0.49 -10.91 13.22
N GLY A 121 -0.38 -12.21 13.46
CA GLY A 121 0.10 -13.19 12.49
C GLY A 121 -1.00 -13.83 11.62
N CYS A 122 -2.25 -13.42 11.80
CA CYS A 122 -3.37 -14.02 11.05
C CYS A 122 -3.46 -13.43 9.65
N GLY A 123 -3.18 -14.25 8.65
CA GLY A 123 -3.27 -13.85 7.25
C GLY A 123 -2.29 -14.59 6.35
N GLU A 124 -2.37 -14.26 5.09
CA GLU A 124 -1.51 -14.82 4.05
C GLU A 124 -1.20 -13.78 2.98
N ILE A 125 -0.07 -13.91 2.33
CA ILE A 125 0.27 -13.08 1.16
C ILE A 125 -0.53 -13.61 -0.05
N LYS A 126 -1.23 -12.72 -0.71
CA LYS A 126 -1.94 -13.06 -1.96
C LYS A 126 -0.94 -13.19 -3.10
N LYS A 127 -1.09 -14.26 -3.86
CA LYS A 127 -0.31 -14.52 -5.08
C LYS A 127 -0.96 -13.91 -6.30
#